data_0a70ecd922e58720ca8dcf9f7651d3b9
#
_entry.id   0a70ecd922e58720ca8dcf9f7651d3b9
#
_cell.length_a   1.000
_cell.length_b   1.000
_cell.length_c   1.000
_cell.angle_alpha   90.00
_cell.angle_beta   90.00
_cell.angle_gamma   90.00
#
_symmetry.space_group_name_H-M   'P 1'
#
loop_
_entity.id
_entity.type
_entity.pdbx_description
1 polymer ?
#
loop_
_entity_poly.entity_id
_entity_poly.type
_entity_poly.pdbx_seq_one_letter_code
_entity_poly.pdbx_strand_id
1 'polypeptide(L)'
;MGDMNQLKVIGGASGESFFTTKFDALLAWSRKWSLFQYPFATACCGMEFFQVAGPRYDVARFGAEAPRFSPRQSDVLWVVGTISQRQGPVLKRIYEQMADPKWVIAFGTCASCGGFYDNYTTIPGADKVIPVDVFIPGCPPRPEAVLDALIEREERSLRTALR
;
A
#
# COMPACT_ATOMS: atom_id res chain seq x y z
N MET A 1 26.39 13.62 -6.89
CA MET A 1 25.18 13.06 -7.49
C MET A 1 24.26 14.23 -7.76
N GLY A 2 24.21 14.68 -9.03
CA GLY A 2 23.52 15.92 -9.40
C GLY A 2 22.00 15.78 -9.34
N ASP A 3 21.37 16.84 -8.87
CA ASP A 3 19.93 17.04 -8.86
C ASP A 3 19.32 16.90 -10.25
N MET A 4 18.79 15.72 -10.59
CA MET A 4 17.98 15.51 -11.80
C MET A 4 16.56 16.10 -11.69
N ASN A 5 16.31 16.96 -10.71
CA ASN A 5 14.98 17.48 -10.37
C ASN A 5 14.66 18.82 -11.07
N GLN A 6 15.50 19.28 -12.00
CA GLN A 6 15.28 20.53 -12.72
C GLN A 6 15.38 20.29 -14.24
N LEU A 7 14.35 19.74 -14.85
CA LEU A 7 14.16 19.88 -16.29
C LEU A 7 13.70 21.33 -16.59
N LYS A 8 14.71 22.21 -16.73
CA LYS A 8 14.50 23.58 -17.18
C LYS A 8 14.40 23.55 -18.71
N VAL A 9 13.19 23.49 -19.23
CA VAL A 9 12.99 23.63 -20.68
C VAL A 9 13.16 25.09 -21.04
N ILE A 10 14.18 25.39 -21.86
CA ILE A 10 14.47 26.73 -22.36
C ILE A 10 13.40 27.10 -23.39
N GLY A 11 12.64 28.16 -23.13
CA GLY A 11 11.55 28.61 -23.96
C GLY A 11 12.02 29.15 -25.31
N GLY A 12 11.43 28.65 -26.40
CA GLY A 12 11.41 29.28 -27.70
C GLY A 12 10.38 30.40 -27.75
N ALA A 13 10.70 31.48 -28.43
CA ALA A 13 9.93 32.73 -28.54
C ALA A 13 8.68 32.59 -29.44
N SER A 14 7.74 31.77 -29.08
CA SER A 14 6.40 31.74 -29.67
C SER A 14 5.41 31.28 -28.60
N GLY A 15 4.60 32.17 -28.12
CA GLY A 15 3.58 32.13 -27.08
C GLY A 15 2.86 30.82 -26.69
N GLU A 16 3.53 29.72 -26.70
CA GLU A 16 3.02 28.43 -26.23
C GLU A 16 3.35 28.28 -24.76
N SER A 17 2.34 28.25 -23.94
CA SER A 17 2.46 27.97 -22.50
C SER A 17 2.77 26.48 -22.28
N PHE A 18 4.04 26.16 -22.00
CA PHE A 18 4.44 24.83 -21.60
C PHE A 18 4.14 24.61 -20.12
N PHE A 19 3.37 23.59 -19.83
CA PHE A 19 3.20 23.12 -18.45
C PHE A 19 4.40 22.26 -18.08
N THR A 20 5.30 22.79 -17.26
CA THR A 20 6.39 22.01 -16.68
C THR A 20 5.92 21.32 -15.43
N THR A 21 5.79 20.01 -15.45
CA THR A 21 5.48 19.19 -14.28
C THR A 21 6.78 18.60 -13.74
N LYS A 22 6.92 18.54 -12.42
CA LYS A 22 8.04 17.83 -11.80
C LYS A 22 7.97 16.35 -12.17
N PHE A 23 9.08 15.76 -12.56
CA PHE A 23 9.16 14.35 -12.96
C PHE A 23 8.65 13.41 -11.84
N ASP A 24 8.95 13.73 -10.58
CA ASP A 24 8.48 12.97 -9.43
C ASP A 24 6.95 13.00 -9.29
N ALA A 25 6.31 14.11 -9.62
CA ALA A 25 4.85 14.21 -9.61
C ALA A 25 4.22 13.33 -10.71
N LEU A 26 4.85 13.26 -11.88
CA LEU A 26 4.41 12.38 -12.96
C LEU A 26 4.56 10.90 -12.58
N LEU A 27 5.68 10.52 -11.96
CA LEU A 27 5.90 9.17 -11.45
C LEU A 27 4.92 8.81 -10.33
N ALA A 28 4.64 9.72 -9.41
CA ALA A 28 3.67 9.50 -8.35
C ALA A 28 2.24 9.32 -8.89
N TRP A 29 1.88 10.12 -9.91
CA TRP A 29 0.59 9.98 -10.58
C TRP A 29 0.47 8.63 -11.31
N SER A 30 1.50 8.19 -12.02
CA SER A 30 1.48 6.89 -12.71
C SER A 30 1.40 5.72 -11.72
N ARG A 31 2.12 5.79 -10.59
CA ARG A 31 2.08 4.78 -9.53
C ARG A 31 0.74 4.73 -8.80
N LYS A 32 0.03 5.85 -8.73
CA LYS A 32 -1.31 5.89 -8.15
C LYS A 32 -2.24 4.89 -8.83
N TRP A 33 -2.20 4.82 -10.16
CA TRP A 33 -3.08 3.99 -10.97
C TRP A 33 -2.49 2.63 -11.38
N SER A 34 -1.35 2.26 -10.81
CA SER A 34 -0.64 1.02 -11.13
C SER A 34 -0.05 0.41 -9.87
N LEU A 35 -0.91 -0.15 -9.01
CA LEU A 35 -0.53 -0.75 -7.75
C LEU A 35 -0.46 -2.27 -7.87
N PHE A 36 0.70 -2.84 -7.57
CA PHE A 36 0.88 -4.27 -7.44
C PHE A 36 0.79 -4.67 -5.97
N GLN A 37 -0.19 -5.50 -5.66
CA GLN A 37 -0.51 -5.92 -4.30
C GLN A 37 0.21 -7.21 -3.93
N TYR A 38 0.78 -7.27 -2.72
CA TYR A 38 1.20 -8.51 -2.08
C TYR A 38 0.26 -8.81 -0.91
N PRO A 39 -0.67 -9.77 -1.04
CA PRO A 39 -1.58 -10.13 0.04
C PRO A 39 -0.90 -11.14 0.97
N PHE A 40 -0.57 -10.71 2.19
CA PHE A 40 -0.18 -11.58 3.29
C PHE A 40 -1.42 -11.90 4.12
N ALA A 41 -2.25 -12.82 3.62
CA ALA A 41 -3.55 -13.17 4.21
C ALA A 41 -3.42 -14.39 5.12
N THR A 42 -3.80 -14.25 6.40
CA THR A 42 -3.57 -15.26 7.44
C THR A 42 -4.81 -15.70 8.22
N ALA A 43 -5.90 -14.95 8.19
CA ALA A 43 -7.07 -15.23 9.04
C ALA A 43 -8.39 -14.87 8.35
N CYS A 44 -9.48 -14.74 9.12
CA CYS A 44 -10.81 -14.43 8.62
C CYS A 44 -10.87 -13.14 7.77
N CYS A 45 -10.03 -12.15 8.05
CA CYS A 45 -9.90 -10.96 7.22
C CYS A 45 -9.48 -11.28 5.79
N GLY A 46 -8.79 -12.41 5.55
CA GLY A 46 -8.46 -12.88 4.20
C GLY A 46 -9.68 -13.17 3.35
N MET A 47 -10.76 -13.68 3.95
CA MET A 47 -12.03 -13.91 3.25
C MET A 47 -12.66 -12.59 2.78
N GLU A 48 -12.63 -11.57 3.65
CA GLU A 48 -13.13 -10.24 3.31
C GLU A 48 -12.26 -9.57 2.23
N PHE A 49 -10.94 -9.75 2.29
CA PHE A 49 -10.04 -9.27 1.26
C PHE A 49 -10.40 -9.82 -0.13
N PHE A 50 -10.77 -11.09 -0.24
CA PHE A 50 -11.25 -11.66 -1.50
C PHE A 50 -12.58 -11.07 -1.95
N GLN A 51 -13.46 -10.68 -1.02
CA GLN A 51 -14.70 -9.99 -1.38
C GLN A 51 -14.43 -8.59 -1.95
N VAL A 52 -13.44 -7.88 -1.41
CA VAL A 52 -13.00 -6.57 -1.94
C VAL A 52 -12.47 -6.69 -3.37
N ALA A 53 -11.74 -7.78 -3.66
CA ALA A 53 -11.27 -8.09 -5.01
C ALA A 53 -12.40 -8.64 -5.94
N GLY A 54 -13.57 -8.91 -5.38
CA GLY A 54 -14.72 -9.46 -6.11
C GLY A 54 -15.42 -8.42 -6.99
N PRO A 55 -16.31 -8.87 -7.91
CA PRO A 55 -16.89 -8.02 -8.96
C PRO A 55 -17.80 -6.89 -8.44
N ARG A 56 -18.25 -6.95 -7.19
CA ARG A 56 -19.10 -5.90 -6.62
C ARG A 56 -18.33 -4.64 -6.26
N TYR A 57 -17.13 -4.79 -5.70
CA TYR A 57 -16.31 -3.68 -5.20
C TYR A 57 -15.16 -3.36 -6.14
N ASP A 58 -14.56 -4.38 -6.72
CA ASP A 58 -13.57 -4.33 -7.80
C ASP A 58 -12.47 -3.27 -7.62
N VAL A 59 -11.44 -3.65 -6.89
CA VAL A 59 -10.26 -2.80 -6.65
C VAL A 59 -9.50 -2.41 -7.92
N ALA A 60 -9.81 -3.05 -9.06
CA ALA A 60 -9.26 -2.69 -10.36
C ALA A 60 -9.57 -1.22 -10.76
N ARG A 61 -10.72 -0.70 -10.33
CA ARG A 61 -11.11 0.71 -10.54
C ARG A 61 -10.13 1.69 -9.92
N PHE A 62 -9.39 1.25 -8.91
CA PHE A 62 -8.40 2.04 -8.18
C PHE A 62 -6.97 1.68 -8.60
N GLY A 63 -6.80 0.98 -9.73
CA GLY A 63 -5.49 0.58 -10.24
C GLY A 63 -4.80 -0.52 -9.45
N ALA A 64 -5.52 -1.25 -8.59
CA ALA A 64 -4.98 -2.26 -7.69
C ALA A 64 -5.51 -3.67 -8.01
N GLU A 65 -5.59 -4.03 -9.29
CA GLU A 65 -6.15 -5.33 -9.72
C GLU A 65 -5.19 -6.49 -9.51
N ALA A 66 -3.91 -6.30 -9.81
CA ALA A 66 -2.99 -7.41 -9.97
C ALA A 66 -2.30 -7.80 -8.64
N PRO A 67 -2.71 -8.90 -7.98
CA PRO A 67 -1.95 -9.46 -6.89
C PRO A 67 -0.65 -10.08 -7.42
N ARG A 68 0.47 -9.75 -6.80
CA ARG A 68 1.79 -10.31 -7.10
C ARG A 68 2.32 -11.02 -5.87
N PHE A 69 2.48 -12.33 -5.96
CA PHE A 69 3.04 -13.16 -4.88
C PHE A 69 4.58 -13.13 -4.84
N SER A 70 5.20 -12.27 -5.64
CA SER A 70 6.62 -11.98 -5.56
C SER A 70 6.82 -10.63 -4.88
N PRO A 71 7.47 -10.56 -3.70
CA PRO A 71 7.69 -9.29 -2.99
C PRO A 71 8.45 -8.26 -3.81
N ARG A 72 9.35 -8.71 -4.68
CA ARG A 72 10.18 -7.84 -5.53
C ARG A 72 9.41 -7.13 -6.64
N GLN A 73 8.19 -7.58 -6.93
CA GLN A 73 7.31 -7.05 -7.97
C GLN A 73 6.06 -6.39 -7.39
N SER A 74 6.06 -6.12 -6.09
CA SER A 74 4.91 -5.57 -5.38
C SER A 74 5.24 -4.25 -4.73
N ASP A 75 4.30 -3.33 -4.78
CA ASP A 75 4.43 -1.97 -4.22
C ASP A 75 3.70 -1.85 -2.88
N VAL A 76 2.61 -2.59 -2.69
CA VAL A 76 1.76 -2.55 -1.50
C VAL A 76 1.72 -3.90 -0.83
N LEU A 77 2.10 -3.94 0.45
CA LEU A 77 1.99 -5.10 1.31
C LEU A 77 0.69 -5.01 2.14
N TRP A 78 -0.21 -5.92 1.89
CA TRP A 78 -1.41 -6.09 2.70
C TRP A 78 -1.14 -7.09 3.81
N VAL A 79 -1.16 -6.64 5.05
CA VAL A 79 -1.08 -7.50 6.22
C VAL A 79 -2.50 -7.76 6.69
N VAL A 80 -3.03 -8.94 6.34
CA VAL A 80 -4.45 -9.25 6.47
C VAL A 80 -4.67 -10.29 7.57
N GLY A 81 -5.13 -9.84 8.72
CA GLY A 81 -5.50 -10.72 9.82
C GLY A 81 -4.42 -10.90 10.89
N THR A 82 -4.52 -11.98 11.64
CA THR A 82 -3.67 -12.28 12.80
C THR A 82 -2.27 -12.71 12.39
N ILE A 83 -1.25 -12.18 13.04
CA ILE A 83 0.15 -12.54 12.85
C ILE A 83 0.62 -13.41 14.01
N SER A 84 1.09 -14.61 13.73
CA SER A 84 1.70 -15.46 14.76
C SER A 84 3.18 -15.11 14.96
N GLN A 85 3.73 -15.48 16.12
CA GLN A 85 5.16 -15.31 16.43
C GLN A 85 6.06 -15.96 15.38
N ARG A 86 5.64 -17.11 14.82
CA ARG A 86 6.38 -17.81 13.76
C ARG A 86 6.30 -17.09 12.41
N GLN A 87 5.21 -16.36 12.15
CA GLN A 87 5.02 -15.60 10.91
C GLN A 87 5.73 -14.24 10.94
N GLY A 88 6.02 -13.69 12.11
CA GLY A 88 6.71 -12.41 12.26
C GLY A 88 8.01 -12.32 11.45
N PRO A 89 8.97 -13.26 11.60
CA PRO A 89 10.20 -13.27 10.82
C PRO A 89 9.97 -13.40 9.30
N VAL A 90 8.92 -14.13 8.89
CA VAL A 90 8.55 -14.28 7.46
C VAL A 90 8.03 -12.94 6.92
N LEU A 91 7.14 -12.28 7.64
CA LEU A 91 6.61 -10.97 7.27
C LEU A 91 7.73 -9.93 7.12
N LYS A 92 8.70 -9.92 8.04
CA LYS A 92 9.87 -9.05 7.97
C LYS A 92 10.70 -9.30 6.72
N ARG A 93 10.97 -10.56 6.37
CA ARG A 93 11.70 -10.93 5.15
C ARG A 93 10.97 -10.50 3.88
N ILE A 94 9.64 -10.64 3.85
CA ILE A 94 8.82 -10.18 2.72
C ILE A 94 8.98 -8.67 2.56
N TYR A 95 8.86 -7.90 3.65
CA TYR A 95 9.02 -6.46 3.64
C TYR A 95 10.41 -6.03 3.18
N GLU A 96 11.48 -6.69 3.62
CA GLU A 96 12.87 -6.40 3.22
C GLU A 96 13.13 -6.70 1.74
N GLN A 97 12.40 -7.64 1.14
CA GLN A 97 12.54 -8.00 -0.27
C GLN A 97 11.76 -7.08 -1.22
N MET A 98 10.84 -6.28 -0.70
CA MET A 98 10.08 -5.32 -1.51
C MET A 98 10.97 -4.15 -1.93
N ALA A 99 10.81 -3.73 -3.18
CA ALA A 99 11.50 -2.54 -3.71
C ALA A 99 10.91 -1.24 -3.15
N ASP A 100 11.72 -0.20 -3.01
CA ASP A 100 11.24 1.13 -2.66
C ASP A 100 10.74 1.87 -3.91
N PRO A 101 9.68 2.67 -3.81
CA PRO A 101 8.84 2.95 -2.65
C PRO A 101 7.83 1.84 -2.38
N LYS A 102 7.68 1.47 -1.12
CA LYS A 102 6.76 0.42 -0.66
C LYS A 102 5.84 0.95 0.42
N TRP A 103 4.65 0.38 0.49
CA TRP A 103 3.63 0.76 1.47
C TRP A 103 3.08 -0.47 2.16
N VAL A 104 2.72 -0.30 3.43
CA VAL A 104 2.18 -1.36 4.26
C VAL A 104 0.81 -0.95 4.79
N ILE A 105 -0.18 -1.79 4.54
CA ILE A 105 -1.55 -1.59 5.01
C ILE A 105 -1.91 -2.72 5.99
N ALA A 106 -2.19 -2.37 7.22
CA ALA A 106 -2.69 -3.31 8.24
C ALA A 106 -4.21 -3.43 8.13
N PHE A 107 -4.66 -4.62 7.73
CA PHE A 107 -6.07 -4.91 7.47
C PHE A 107 -6.71 -5.61 8.66
N GLY A 108 -7.60 -4.91 9.32
CA GLY A 108 -8.39 -5.41 10.44
C GLY A 108 -7.74 -5.24 11.80
N THR A 109 -8.51 -5.42 12.83
CA THR A 109 -8.13 -5.20 14.23
C THR A 109 -6.94 -6.08 14.65
N CYS A 110 -6.89 -7.32 14.16
CA CYS A 110 -5.80 -8.24 14.52
C CYS A 110 -4.44 -7.77 13.96
N ALA A 111 -4.41 -7.27 12.72
CA ALA A 111 -3.18 -6.71 12.14
C ALA A 111 -2.82 -5.35 12.76
N SER A 112 -3.80 -4.59 13.24
CA SER A 112 -3.58 -3.24 13.79
C SER A 112 -3.11 -3.27 15.24
N CYS A 113 -3.74 -4.08 16.11
CA CYS A 113 -3.45 -4.09 17.56
C CYS A 113 -3.53 -5.49 18.20
N GLY A 114 -3.54 -6.56 17.40
CA GLY A 114 -3.69 -7.92 17.91
C GLY A 114 -5.14 -8.34 18.18
N GLY A 115 -6.09 -7.41 18.20
CA GLY A 115 -7.50 -7.67 18.48
C GLY A 115 -7.72 -8.19 19.90
N PHE A 116 -8.60 -9.19 20.03
CA PHE A 116 -8.88 -9.85 21.31
C PHE A 116 -8.00 -11.08 21.59
N TYR A 117 -7.03 -11.37 20.70
CA TYR A 117 -6.08 -12.46 20.86
C TYR A 117 -4.85 -12.00 21.66
N ASP A 118 -4.99 -11.96 22.97
CA ASP A 118 -3.87 -11.70 23.88
C ASP A 118 -3.29 -13.03 24.37
N ASN A 119 -2.33 -13.55 23.66
CA ASN A 119 -1.67 -14.82 24.01
C ASN A 119 -0.20 -14.83 23.53
N TYR A 120 0.56 -15.80 24.04
CA TYR A 120 1.99 -15.95 23.76
C TYR A 120 2.33 -16.37 22.31
N THR A 121 1.35 -16.74 21.50
CA THR A 121 1.55 -17.22 20.13
C THR A 121 1.29 -16.16 19.07
N THR A 122 0.62 -15.07 19.40
CA THR A 122 0.27 -13.99 18.48
C THR A 122 1.08 -12.72 18.77
N ILE A 123 1.29 -11.93 17.71
CA ILE A 123 1.94 -10.62 17.81
C ILE A 123 0.85 -9.56 17.91
N PRO A 124 0.92 -8.64 18.89
CA PRO A 124 -0.09 -7.60 19.06
C PRO A 124 0.11 -6.42 18.08
N GLY A 125 -0.14 -6.69 16.80
CA GLY A 125 -0.06 -5.70 15.73
C GLY A 125 1.13 -5.86 14.79
N ALA A 126 0.93 -5.51 13.52
CA ALA A 126 1.96 -5.54 12.50
C ALA A 126 3.06 -4.49 12.73
N ASP A 127 2.73 -3.40 13.41
CA ASP A 127 3.64 -2.30 13.77
C ASP A 127 4.82 -2.74 14.63
N LYS A 128 4.68 -3.86 15.34
CA LYS A 128 5.77 -4.46 16.14
C LYS A 128 6.82 -5.17 15.31
N VAL A 129 6.51 -5.46 14.04
CA VAL A 129 7.41 -6.22 13.15
C VAL A 129 7.94 -5.34 12.03
N ILE A 130 7.06 -4.55 11.41
CA ILE A 130 7.35 -3.69 10.25
C ILE A 130 6.65 -2.35 10.39
N PRO A 131 7.15 -1.27 9.78
CA PRO A 131 6.44 -0.01 9.76
C PRO A 131 5.13 -0.15 8.97
N VAL A 132 4.05 0.46 9.46
CA VAL A 132 2.72 0.44 8.85
C VAL A 132 2.31 1.86 8.48
N ASP A 133 1.85 2.04 7.25
CA ASP A 133 1.45 3.35 6.72
C ASP A 133 -0.03 3.65 6.96
N VAL A 134 -0.89 2.63 6.80
CA VAL A 134 -2.35 2.77 6.94
C VAL A 134 -2.91 1.63 7.77
N PHE A 135 -3.81 1.97 8.69
CA PHE A 135 -4.54 1.00 9.51
C PHE A 135 -6.02 1.03 9.14
N ILE A 136 -6.59 -0.15 8.88
CA ILE A 136 -8.00 -0.32 8.57
C ILE A 136 -8.70 -0.97 9.76
N PRO A 137 -9.54 -0.25 10.51
CA PRO A 137 -10.26 -0.82 11.65
C PRO A 137 -11.41 -1.73 11.20
N GLY A 138 -11.66 -2.77 11.94
CA GLY A 138 -12.77 -3.71 11.73
C GLY A 138 -12.40 -5.16 12.02
N CYS A 139 -13.39 -6.01 12.22
CA CYS A 139 -13.18 -7.43 12.53
C CYS A 139 -14.26 -8.30 11.86
N PRO A 140 -14.17 -8.55 10.55
CA PRO A 140 -13.33 -7.89 9.53
C PRO A 140 -13.82 -6.47 9.17
N PRO A 141 -12.98 -5.62 8.57
CA PRO A 141 -13.42 -4.33 8.04
C PRO A 141 -14.36 -4.52 6.84
N ARG A 142 -15.27 -3.59 6.66
CA ARG A 142 -16.14 -3.59 5.49
C ARG A 142 -15.34 -3.25 4.22
N PRO A 143 -15.72 -3.78 3.05
CA PRO A 143 -15.05 -3.48 1.78
C PRO A 143 -14.91 -1.99 1.46
N GLU A 144 -15.91 -1.20 1.82
CA GLU A 144 -15.89 0.26 1.62
C GLU A 144 -14.73 0.91 2.40
N ALA A 145 -14.50 0.50 3.64
CA ALA A 145 -13.38 1.01 4.46
C ALA A 145 -12.02 0.64 3.86
N VAL A 146 -11.94 -0.47 3.14
CA VAL A 146 -10.72 -0.89 2.44
C VAL A 146 -10.46 -0.01 1.23
N LEU A 147 -11.49 0.33 0.47
CA LEU A 147 -11.39 1.24 -0.66
C LEU A 147 -11.02 2.66 -0.20
N ASP A 148 -11.60 3.14 0.89
CA ASP A 148 -11.25 4.44 1.50
C ASP A 148 -9.77 4.48 1.90
N ALA A 149 -9.25 3.39 2.48
CA ALA A 149 -7.84 3.29 2.85
C ALA A 149 -6.89 3.30 1.63
N LEU A 150 -7.29 2.68 0.51
CA LEU A 150 -6.56 2.79 -0.75
C LEU A 150 -6.50 4.23 -1.24
N ILE A 151 -7.64 4.93 -1.26
CA ILE A 151 -7.73 6.33 -1.68
C ILE A 151 -6.86 7.21 -0.78
N GLU A 152 -6.94 7.03 0.53
CA GLU A 152 -6.12 7.80 1.49
C GLU A 152 -4.62 7.59 1.24
N ARG A 153 -4.19 6.35 1.01
CA ARG A 153 -2.79 6.04 0.68
C ARG A 153 -2.36 6.73 -0.61
N GLU A 154 -3.19 6.67 -1.64
CA GLU A 154 -2.91 7.29 -2.94
C GLU A 154 -2.75 8.81 -2.82
N GLU A 155 -3.61 9.47 -2.06
CA GLU A 155 -3.50 10.91 -1.80
C GLU A 155 -2.24 11.26 -1.01
N ARG A 156 -1.84 10.44 -0.03
CA ARG A 156 -0.60 10.66 0.74
C ARG A 156 0.62 10.58 -0.18
N SER A 157 0.67 9.62 -1.11
CA SER A 157 1.79 9.48 -2.04
C SER A 157 1.92 10.68 -2.97
N LEU A 158 0.81 11.20 -3.49
CA LEU A 158 0.80 12.42 -4.31
C LEU A 158 1.23 13.66 -3.53
N ARG A 159 0.73 13.84 -2.31
CA ARG A 159 1.13 14.98 -1.46
C ARG A 159 2.62 14.99 -1.15
N THR A 160 3.22 13.82 -0.96
CA THR A 160 4.67 13.72 -0.70
C THR A 160 5.49 14.07 -1.93
N ALA A 161 5.04 13.69 -3.13
CA ALA A 161 5.73 13.99 -4.38
C ALA A 161 5.61 15.46 -4.84
N LEU A 162 4.56 16.15 -4.39
CA LEU A 162 4.34 17.57 -4.74
C LEU A 162 5.07 18.56 -3.80
N ARG A 163 5.62 18.10 -2.70
CA ARG A 163 6.44 18.90 -1.76
C ARG A 163 7.90 18.89 -2.16
#